data_79eeaa51ec1be3a8d412bb521b65dd79
#
_entry.id   79eeaa51ec1be3a8d412bb521b65dd79
#
_cell.length_a   1.000
_cell.length_b   1.000
_cell.length_c   1.000
_cell.angle_alpha   90.00
_cell.angle_beta   90.00
_cell.angle_gamma   90.00
#
_symmetry.space_group_name_H-M   'P 1'
#
loop_
_entity.id
_entity.type
_entity.pdbx_description
1 polymer ?
#
loop_
_entity_poly.entity_id
_entity_poly.type
_entity_poly.pdbx_seq_one_letter_code
_entity_poly.pdbx_strand_id
1 'polypeptide(L)'
;MTNYSMDSALANDVFPRLVRELQAEFYFGDVEALAKRIVESEAADFHWDARLKEHYLGQHFAMDFDGEGAGEELARMAILSFLHRHWHAGICLVDGDGDPVEMLWVREFSDRGEAEMAFVRAR
;
A
#
# COMPACT_ATOMS: atom_id res chain seq x y z
N MET A 1 2.98 20.08 -20.53
CA MET A 1 2.84 18.84 -19.83
C MET A 1 3.18 18.97 -18.38
N THR A 2 2.38 18.42 -17.61
CA THR A 2 2.56 18.51 -16.19
C THR A 2 3.69 17.63 -15.71
N ASN A 3 4.39 18.14 -14.75
CA ASN A 3 5.47 17.41 -14.12
C ASN A 3 5.04 16.83 -12.78
N TYR A 4 3.97 16.14 -12.78
CA TYR A 4 3.63 15.45 -11.55
C TYR A 4 4.42 14.15 -11.45
N SER A 5 4.59 13.68 -10.24
CA SER A 5 5.26 12.41 -10.00
C SER A 5 4.43 11.26 -10.55
N MET A 6 5.07 10.14 -10.78
CA MET A 6 4.34 8.93 -11.18
C MET A 6 3.29 8.55 -10.16
N ASP A 7 3.57 8.75 -8.89
CA ASP A 7 2.61 8.46 -7.84
C ASP A 7 1.34 9.26 -8.01
N SER A 8 1.48 10.56 -8.24
CA SER A 8 0.32 11.43 -8.44
C SER A 8 -0.45 11.04 -9.69
N ALA A 9 0.27 10.71 -10.75
CA ALA A 9 -0.37 10.27 -11.98
C ALA A 9 -1.17 9.01 -11.75
N LEU A 10 -0.59 8.03 -11.07
CA LEU A 10 -1.28 6.78 -10.79
C LEU A 10 -2.49 7.00 -9.90
N ALA A 11 -2.32 7.76 -8.83
CA ALA A 11 -3.41 7.98 -7.89
C ALA A 11 -4.54 8.79 -8.48
N ASN A 12 -4.21 9.78 -9.32
CA ASN A 12 -5.23 10.71 -9.83
C ASN A 12 -5.83 10.27 -11.15
N ASP A 13 -5.06 9.54 -11.97
CA ASP A 13 -5.52 9.15 -13.30
C ASP A 13 -6.00 7.71 -13.35
N VAL A 14 -5.31 6.81 -12.64
CA VAL A 14 -5.64 5.38 -12.69
C VAL A 14 -6.95 5.10 -11.99
N PHE A 15 -7.17 5.69 -10.82
CA PHE A 15 -8.35 5.37 -10.04
C PHE A 15 -9.66 5.74 -10.77
N PRO A 16 -9.81 6.98 -11.26
CA PRO A 16 -11.04 7.34 -11.98
C PRO A 16 -11.26 6.50 -13.23
N ARG A 17 -10.18 6.19 -13.95
CA ARG A 17 -10.28 5.39 -15.15
C ARG A 17 -10.71 3.96 -14.81
N LEU A 18 -10.11 3.40 -13.76
CA LEU A 18 -10.42 2.06 -13.32
C LEU A 18 -11.88 1.95 -12.88
N VAL A 19 -12.38 2.95 -12.17
CA VAL A 19 -13.79 2.97 -11.77
C VAL A 19 -14.69 2.92 -12.98
N ARG A 20 -14.39 3.72 -14.00
CA ARG A 20 -15.22 3.73 -15.22
C ARG A 20 -15.18 2.40 -15.95
N GLU A 21 -14.01 1.78 -16.03
CA GLU A 21 -13.89 0.49 -16.69
C GLU A 21 -14.67 -0.59 -15.95
N LEU A 22 -14.57 -0.59 -14.63
CA LEU A 22 -15.30 -1.56 -13.82
C LEU A 22 -16.79 -1.32 -13.86
N GLN A 23 -17.23 -0.06 -13.93
CA GLN A 23 -18.65 0.25 -14.05
C GLN A 23 -19.23 -0.24 -15.36
N ALA A 24 -18.43 -0.33 -16.39
CA ALA A 24 -18.89 -0.89 -17.65
C ALA A 24 -19.17 -2.38 -17.55
N GLU A 25 -18.50 -3.08 -16.65
CA GLU A 25 -18.65 -4.51 -16.46
C GLU A 25 -19.59 -4.88 -15.35
N PHE A 26 -19.65 -4.07 -14.29
CA PHE A 26 -20.41 -4.35 -13.10
C PHE A 26 -21.49 -3.31 -12.88
N TYR A 27 -22.64 -3.77 -12.49
CA TYR A 27 -23.80 -2.90 -12.33
C TYR A 27 -23.91 -2.22 -10.99
N PHE A 28 -23.02 -2.53 -10.03
CA PHE A 28 -23.30 -2.16 -8.66
C PHE A 28 -22.16 -1.44 -7.99
N GLY A 29 -22.55 -0.77 -6.91
CA GLY A 29 -21.77 0.22 -6.23
C GLY A 29 -20.50 -0.20 -5.54
N ASP A 30 -20.14 -1.46 -5.56
CA ASP A 30 -18.88 -1.91 -4.97
C ASP A 30 -17.68 -1.66 -5.85
N VAL A 31 -17.93 -1.12 -7.03
CA VAL A 31 -16.87 -0.86 -8.02
C VAL A 31 -15.84 0.12 -7.47
N GLU A 32 -16.28 1.17 -6.80
CA GLU A 32 -15.34 2.15 -6.22
C GLU A 32 -14.47 1.51 -5.15
N ALA A 33 -15.05 0.69 -4.30
CA ALA A 33 -14.31 0.02 -3.26
C ALA A 33 -13.29 -0.95 -3.86
N LEU A 34 -13.69 -1.68 -4.89
CA LEU A 34 -12.80 -2.61 -5.58
C LEU A 34 -11.66 -1.86 -6.26
N ALA A 35 -11.97 -0.79 -6.97
CA ALA A 35 -10.95 0.00 -7.64
C ALA A 35 -9.95 0.58 -6.63
N LYS A 36 -10.45 1.06 -5.51
CA LYS A 36 -9.60 1.59 -4.45
C LYS A 36 -8.65 0.52 -3.91
N ARG A 37 -9.15 -0.69 -3.71
CA ARG A 37 -8.32 -1.79 -3.23
C ARG A 37 -7.23 -2.16 -4.22
N ILE A 38 -7.54 -2.14 -5.50
CA ILE A 38 -6.55 -2.42 -6.53
C ILE A 38 -5.45 -1.36 -6.53
N VAL A 39 -5.82 -0.09 -6.45
CA VAL A 39 -4.84 0.99 -6.41
C VAL A 39 -3.99 0.92 -5.15
N GLU A 40 -4.58 0.61 -4.01
CA GLU A 40 -3.85 0.46 -2.76
C GLU A 40 -2.86 -0.70 -2.81
N SER A 41 -3.27 -1.80 -3.43
CA SER A 41 -2.39 -2.95 -3.59
C SER A 41 -1.20 -2.62 -4.49
N GLU A 42 -1.43 -1.89 -5.58
CA GLU A 42 -0.36 -1.46 -6.45
C GLU A 42 0.61 -0.51 -5.74
N ALA A 43 0.08 0.38 -4.92
CA ALA A 43 0.92 1.28 -4.14
C ALA A 43 1.80 0.50 -3.18
N ALA A 44 1.26 -0.54 -2.56
CA ALA A 44 2.04 -1.40 -1.68
C ALA A 44 3.17 -2.08 -2.45
N ASP A 45 2.90 -2.55 -3.66
CA ASP A 45 3.93 -3.17 -4.50
C ASP A 45 5.07 -2.20 -4.78
N PHE A 46 4.76 -0.95 -5.11
CA PHE A 46 5.79 0.04 -5.39
C PHE A 46 6.67 0.31 -4.18
N HIS A 47 6.08 0.50 -3.02
CA HIS A 47 6.85 0.75 -1.80
C HIS A 47 7.65 -0.47 -1.40
N TRP A 48 7.06 -1.65 -1.54
CA TRP A 48 7.74 -2.89 -1.20
C TRP A 48 8.96 -3.11 -2.08
N ASP A 49 8.83 -2.90 -3.38
CA ASP A 49 9.93 -3.06 -4.32
C ASP A 49 11.02 -2.02 -4.10
N ALA A 50 10.66 -0.84 -3.65
CA ALA A 50 11.59 0.26 -3.44
C ALA A 50 12.20 0.26 -2.03
N ARG A 51 11.91 -0.75 -1.22
CA ARG A 51 12.39 -0.77 0.15
C ARG A 51 13.90 -0.93 0.23
N LEU A 52 14.49 -0.20 1.14
CA LEU A 52 15.91 -0.28 1.45
C LEU A 52 16.15 -1.00 2.76
N LYS A 53 15.19 -0.96 3.66
CA LYS A 53 15.25 -1.63 4.95
C LYS A 53 13.87 -2.19 5.27
N GLU A 54 13.86 -3.28 6.01
CA GLU A 54 12.62 -3.88 6.47
C GLU A 54 12.81 -4.45 7.86
N HIS A 55 11.75 -4.49 8.63
CA HIS A 55 11.77 -5.03 9.98
C HIS A 55 10.43 -5.66 10.32
N TYR A 56 10.46 -6.92 10.71
CA TYR A 56 9.26 -7.65 11.07
C TYR A 56 8.72 -7.18 12.41
N LEU A 57 7.45 -6.83 12.45
CA LEU A 57 6.80 -6.31 13.67
C LEU A 57 5.84 -7.31 14.32
N GLY A 58 5.56 -8.42 13.67
CA GLY A 58 4.64 -9.41 14.20
C GLY A 58 3.50 -9.68 13.22
N GLN A 59 2.57 -10.49 13.67
CA GLN A 59 1.45 -10.89 12.83
C GLN A 59 0.31 -9.88 12.89
N HIS A 60 -0.42 -9.81 11.81
CA HIS A 60 -1.61 -9.02 11.70
C HIS A 60 -2.75 -9.94 11.26
N PHE A 61 -3.81 -9.97 12.05
CA PHE A 61 -4.96 -10.80 11.72
C PHE A 61 -6.06 -9.90 11.15
N ALA A 62 -6.39 -10.12 9.90
CA ALA A 62 -7.53 -9.44 9.32
C ALA A 62 -8.79 -10.03 9.91
N MET A 63 -9.62 -9.19 10.49
CA MET A 63 -10.92 -9.62 10.99
C MET A 63 -11.83 -9.79 9.80
N ASP A 64 -12.27 -11.01 9.59
CA ASP A 64 -13.24 -11.25 8.56
C ASP A 64 -14.62 -11.13 9.17
N PHE A 65 -15.38 -10.18 8.70
CA PHE A 65 -16.70 -9.92 9.24
C PHE A 65 -17.68 -11.06 8.98
N ASP A 66 -17.39 -11.88 7.99
CA ASP A 66 -18.25 -12.99 7.66
C ASP A 66 -18.04 -14.19 8.56
N GLY A 67 -17.04 -14.16 9.37
CA GLY A 67 -16.71 -15.27 10.23
C GLY A 67 -16.29 -16.51 9.45
N GLU A 68 -16.11 -16.35 8.17
CA GLU A 68 -15.68 -17.44 7.33
C GLU A 68 -14.17 -17.49 7.31
N GLY A 69 -13.73 -18.51 7.85
CA GLY A 69 -12.37 -18.77 7.69
C GLY A 69 -11.54 -17.75 8.38
N ALA A 70 -10.62 -18.24 8.99
CA ALA A 70 -9.60 -17.49 9.57
C ALA A 70 -9.13 -16.48 8.55
N GLY A 71 -9.21 -15.26 8.92
CA GLY A 71 -8.58 -14.25 8.17
C GLY A 71 -7.17 -14.68 7.86
N GLU A 72 -6.74 -14.34 6.68
CA GLU A 72 -5.42 -14.63 6.25
C GLU A 72 -4.42 -14.05 7.23
N GLU A 73 -3.47 -14.85 7.64
CA GLU A 73 -2.44 -14.39 8.54
C GLU A 73 -1.44 -13.56 7.75
N LEU A 74 -1.33 -12.29 8.08
CA LEU A 74 -0.42 -11.37 7.40
C LEU A 74 0.69 -10.94 8.33
N ALA A 75 1.86 -10.70 7.77
CA ALA A 75 2.98 -10.18 8.52
C ALA A 75 3.00 -8.65 8.43
N ARG A 76 3.26 -8.01 9.54
CA ARG A 76 3.45 -6.56 9.58
C ARG A 76 4.93 -6.27 9.43
N MET A 77 5.29 -5.59 8.37
CA MET A 77 6.68 -5.26 8.08
C MET A 77 6.85 -3.75 8.05
N ALA A 78 7.67 -3.23 8.94
CA ALA A 78 8.10 -1.84 8.81
C ALA A 78 9.04 -1.75 7.63
N ILE A 79 8.87 -0.76 6.79
CA ILE A 79 9.76 -0.56 5.66
C ILE A 79 10.21 0.88 5.56
N LEU A 80 11.42 1.05 5.05
CA LEU A 80 11.98 2.33 4.66
C LEU A 80 12.19 2.25 3.16
N SER A 81 11.56 3.10 2.41
CA SER A 81 11.68 3.07 0.95
C SER A 81 12.06 4.43 0.40
N PHE A 82 12.68 4.42 -0.76
CA PHE A 82 12.97 5.64 -1.50
C PHE A 82 12.30 5.50 -2.87
N LEU A 83 11.28 6.30 -3.09
CA LEU A 83 10.44 6.17 -4.26
C LEU A 83 10.10 7.56 -4.78
N HIS A 84 10.29 7.76 -6.07
CA HIS A 84 10.03 9.04 -6.73
C HIS A 84 10.74 10.22 -6.04
N ARG A 85 12.00 9.99 -5.67
CA ARG A 85 12.86 11.01 -5.04
C ARG A 85 12.42 11.45 -3.65
N HIS A 86 11.58 10.65 -3.02
CA HIS A 86 11.13 10.92 -1.65
C HIS A 86 11.39 9.72 -0.76
N TRP A 87 11.73 10.01 0.47
CA TRP A 87 11.88 8.99 1.49
C TRP A 87 10.53 8.67 2.08
N HIS A 88 10.29 7.39 2.31
CA HIS A 88 9.04 6.94 2.90
C HIS A 88 9.32 5.95 4.01
N ALA A 89 8.49 6.00 5.05
CA ALA A 89 8.49 4.98 6.07
C ALA A 89 7.04 4.56 6.28
N GLY A 90 6.84 3.29 6.53
CA GLY A 90 5.50 2.80 6.73
C GLY A 90 5.48 1.35 7.17
N ILE A 91 4.28 0.82 7.29
CA ILE A 91 4.09 -0.60 7.61
C ILE A 91 3.34 -1.25 6.47
N CYS A 92 3.93 -2.27 5.90
CA CYS A 92 3.35 -3.05 4.82
C CYS A 92 2.85 -4.38 5.37
N LEU A 93 1.69 -4.78 4.94
CA LEU A 93 1.17 -6.12 5.24
C LEU A 93 1.62 -7.05 4.12
N VAL A 94 2.17 -8.17 4.51
CA VAL A 94 2.76 -9.13 3.58
C VAL A 94 2.13 -10.51 3.86
N ASP A 95 1.77 -11.21 2.80
CA ASP A 95 1.15 -12.52 2.94
C ASP A 95 2.18 -13.63 3.19
N GLY A 96 1.70 -14.86 3.30
CA GLY A 96 2.56 -16.00 3.59
C GLY A 96 3.56 -16.32 2.48
N ASP A 97 3.33 -15.82 1.28
CA ASP A 97 4.24 -16.02 0.15
C ASP A 97 5.29 -14.92 0.04
N GLY A 98 5.19 -13.92 0.90
CA GLY A 98 6.12 -12.81 0.88
C GLY A 98 5.71 -11.68 -0.05
N ASP A 99 4.46 -11.69 -0.51
CA ASP A 99 3.97 -10.65 -1.40
C ASP A 99 3.26 -9.54 -0.63
N PRO A 100 3.48 -8.29 -1.02
CA PRO A 100 2.81 -7.18 -0.34
C PRO A 100 1.32 -7.15 -0.66
N VAL A 101 0.52 -6.88 0.36
CA VAL A 101 -0.92 -6.83 0.23
C VAL A 101 -1.43 -5.40 0.28
N GLU A 102 -1.02 -4.67 1.31
CA GLU A 102 -1.41 -3.27 1.44
C GLU A 102 -0.48 -2.54 2.42
N MET A 103 -0.47 -1.22 2.33
CA MET A 103 0.21 -0.41 3.31
C MET A 103 -0.79 -0.04 4.40
N LEU A 104 -0.50 -0.41 5.66
CA LEU A 104 -1.33 0.04 6.78
C LEU A 104 -1.23 1.54 6.92
N TRP A 105 -0.05 2.07 6.78
CA TRP A 105 0.20 3.48 6.68
C TRP A 105 1.54 3.70 5.99
N VAL A 106 1.69 4.87 5.40
CA VAL A 106 2.94 5.30 4.80
C VAL A 106 3.01 6.82 4.89
N ARG A 107 4.19 7.33 5.19
CA ARG A 107 4.43 8.76 5.26
C ARG A 107 5.65 9.12 4.44
N GLU A 108 5.57 10.26 3.82
CA GLU A 108 6.64 10.80 3.02
C GLU A 108 7.49 11.77 3.84
N PHE A 109 8.78 11.73 3.63
CA PHE A 109 9.72 12.59 4.32
C PHE A 109 10.68 13.19 3.30
N SER A 110 11.07 14.44 3.51
CA SER A 110 12.08 15.06 2.67
C SER A 110 13.48 14.70 3.11
N ASP A 111 13.63 14.23 4.35
CA ASP A 111 14.92 13.93 4.94
C ASP A 111 15.01 12.46 5.32
N ARG A 112 16.12 11.84 4.93
CA ARG A 112 16.34 10.43 5.22
C ARG A 112 16.36 10.14 6.72
N GLY A 113 16.97 11.01 7.50
CA GLY A 113 17.05 10.82 8.94
C GLY A 113 15.68 10.75 9.60
N GLU A 114 14.77 11.62 9.17
CA GLU A 114 13.41 11.61 9.69
C GLU A 114 12.68 10.32 9.30
N ALA A 115 12.88 9.89 8.06
CA ALA A 115 12.27 8.65 7.59
C ALA A 115 12.82 7.45 8.36
N GLU A 116 14.11 7.42 8.60
CA GLU A 116 14.72 6.33 9.36
C GLU A 116 14.21 6.30 10.79
N MET A 117 14.02 7.46 11.41
CA MET A 117 13.44 7.52 12.75
C MET A 117 12.02 6.98 12.76
N ALA A 118 11.22 7.35 11.77
CA ALA A 118 9.88 6.84 11.65
C ALA A 118 9.87 5.34 11.43
N PHE A 119 10.80 4.84 10.63
CA PHE A 119 10.96 3.42 10.40
C PHE A 119 11.29 2.67 11.69
N VAL A 120 12.23 3.18 12.47
CA VAL A 120 12.64 2.54 13.72
C VAL A 120 11.50 2.55 14.75
N ARG A 121 10.70 3.60 14.73
CA ARG A 121 9.59 3.75 15.68
C ARG A 121 8.29 3.10 15.23
N ALA A 122 8.25 2.57 14.02
CA ALA A 122 7.03 1.97 13.48
C ALA A 122 6.61 0.75 14.33
N ARG A 123 5.31 0.66 14.56
CA ARG A 123 4.75 -0.45 15.33
C ARG A 123 3.39 -0.87 14.82
#